data_74d0e9b868ec39003a57da289019f4ce
#
_entry.id   74d0e9b868ec39003a57da289019f4ce
#
_cell.length_a   1.000
_cell.length_b   1.000
_cell.length_c   1.000
_cell.angle_alpha   90.00
_cell.angle_beta   90.00
_cell.angle_gamma   90.00
#
_symmetry.space_group_name_H-M   'P 1'
#
loop_
_entity.id
_entity.type
_entity.pdbx_description
1 polymer ?
#
loop_
_entity_poly.entity_id
_entity_poly.type
_entity_poly.pdbx_seq_one_letter_code
_entity_poly.pdbx_strand_id
1 'polypeptide(L)'
;ASDVYKRQLFNSANAMAAVLIFLFIGGSRLAWRLFLNHPLGERLRGNTSKDPNRPVMIVGAGEAGAWAINVCKTNTSYGHVIVAVDDDPNKLGQTIHGVPVRGTLEEIPDLCTRYNIHTIIVAIPTLKGNRLNHVIDLCVSTHCAVQMLSDPQLVGAGTPQQGAFRELNTCLL
;
A
#
# COMPACT_ATOMS: atom_id res chain seq x y z
N ALA A 1 -5.32 -54.00 -40.53
CA ALA A 1 -4.12 -53.38 -39.88
C ALA A 1 -4.22 -51.85 -39.79
N SER A 2 -5.02 -51.17 -40.61
CA SER A 2 -5.10 -49.67 -40.60
C SER A 2 -5.98 -49.07 -39.51
N ASP A 3 -6.98 -49.81 -38.98
CA ASP A 3 -7.95 -49.26 -38.03
C ASP A 3 -7.46 -49.25 -36.57
N VAL A 4 -6.54 -50.14 -36.23
CA VAL A 4 -5.89 -50.19 -34.90
C VAL A 4 -4.94 -48.99 -34.75
N TYR A 5 -4.24 -48.64 -35.82
CA TYR A 5 -3.30 -47.51 -35.83
C TYR A 5 -4.02 -46.14 -35.71
N LYS A 6 -5.17 -46.01 -36.36
CA LYS A 6 -6.00 -44.79 -36.25
C LYS A 6 -6.59 -44.61 -34.86
N ARG A 7 -7.03 -45.67 -34.19
CA ARG A 7 -7.52 -45.60 -32.80
C ARG A 7 -6.42 -45.22 -31.81
N GLN A 8 -5.18 -45.68 -32.01
CA GLN A 8 -4.06 -45.38 -31.15
C GLN A 8 -3.58 -43.96 -31.28
N LEU A 9 -3.57 -43.40 -32.52
CA LEU A 9 -3.28 -41.97 -32.77
C LEU A 9 -4.38 -41.07 -32.20
N PHE A 10 -5.65 -41.47 -32.28
CA PHE A 10 -6.76 -40.70 -31.75
C PHE A 10 -6.74 -40.61 -30.20
N ASN A 11 -6.36 -41.71 -29.54
CA ASN A 11 -6.21 -41.74 -28.08
C ASN A 11 -5.03 -40.93 -27.58
N SER A 12 -3.89 -40.93 -28.27
CA SER A 12 -2.71 -40.18 -27.88
C SER A 12 -2.93 -38.66 -28.08
N ALA A 13 -3.58 -38.26 -29.17
CA ALA A 13 -3.92 -36.85 -29.44
C ALA A 13 -4.91 -36.30 -28.39
N ASN A 14 -5.93 -37.08 -28.02
CA ASN A 14 -6.87 -36.69 -26.98
C ASN A 14 -6.23 -36.64 -25.59
N ALA A 15 -5.29 -37.53 -25.27
CA ALA A 15 -4.53 -37.49 -24.02
C ALA A 15 -3.65 -36.25 -23.93
N MET A 16 -2.96 -35.89 -25.02
CA MET A 16 -2.15 -34.66 -25.08
C MET A 16 -3.02 -33.39 -24.97
N ALA A 17 -4.17 -33.36 -25.65
CA ALA A 17 -5.12 -32.27 -25.55
C ALA A 17 -5.65 -32.09 -24.11
N ALA A 18 -5.98 -33.19 -23.43
CA ALA A 18 -6.44 -33.17 -22.05
C ALA A 18 -5.35 -32.59 -21.09
N VAL A 19 -4.09 -32.99 -21.27
CA VAL A 19 -2.96 -32.47 -20.48
C VAL A 19 -2.74 -30.97 -20.73
N LEU A 20 -2.82 -30.53 -21.98
CA LEU A 20 -2.68 -29.09 -22.32
C LEU A 20 -3.83 -28.26 -21.74
N ILE A 21 -5.07 -28.76 -21.79
CA ILE A 21 -6.23 -28.09 -21.17
C ILE A 21 -6.05 -27.99 -19.66
N PHE A 22 -5.58 -29.07 -19.03
CA PHE A 22 -5.35 -29.09 -17.57
C PHE A 22 -4.25 -28.11 -17.16
N LEU A 23 -3.15 -28.04 -17.92
CA LEU A 23 -2.07 -27.07 -17.71
C LEU A 23 -2.54 -25.62 -17.97
N PHE A 24 -3.39 -25.42 -18.98
CA PHE A 24 -3.92 -24.09 -19.28
C PHE A 24 -4.88 -23.62 -18.17
N ILE A 25 -5.80 -24.47 -17.71
CA ILE A 25 -6.73 -24.12 -16.62
C ILE A 25 -5.99 -23.97 -15.30
N GLY A 26 -5.07 -24.86 -14.96
CA GLY A 26 -4.26 -24.79 -13.75
C GLY A 26 -3.30 -23.60 -13.77
N GLY A 27 -2.61 -23.38 -14.89
CA GLY A 27 -1.70 -22.27 -15.11
C GLY A 27 -2.42 -20.92 -15.10
N SER A 28 -3.60 -20.82 -15.71
CA SER A 28 -4.38 -19.58 -15.70
C SER A 28 -4.89 -19.22 -14.29
N ARG A 29 -5.30 -20.23 -13.51
CA ARG A 29 -5.69 -20.00 -12.10
C ARG A 29 -4.51 -19.59 -11.24
N LEU A 30 -3.34 -20.20 -11.44
CA LEU A 30 -2.12 -19.82 -10.72
C LEU A 30 -1.65 -18.43 -11.14
N ALA A 31 -1.62 -18.15 -12.44
CA ALA A 31 -1.29 -16.82 -12.98
C ALA A 31 -2.28 -15.76 -12.47
N TRP A 32 -3.58 -16.06 -12.45
CA TRP A 32 -4.60 -15.17 -11.91
C TRP A 32 -4.41 -14.92 -10.41
N ARG A 33 -4.08 -15.96 -9.65
CA ARG A 33 -3.80 -15.85 -8.21
C ARG A 33 -2.52 -15.07 -7.92
N LEU A 34 -1.46 -15.27 -8.73
CA LEU A 34 -0.21 -14.51 -8.64
C LEU A 34 -0.43 -13.06 -9.09
N PHE A 35 -1.24 -12.83 -10.12
CA PHE A 35 -1.59 -11.49 -10.60
C PHE A 35 -2.44 -10.71 -9.58
N LEU A 36 -3.40 -11.38 -8.92
CA LEU A 36 -4.22 -10.76 -7.85
C LEU A 36 -3.44 -10.56 -6.54
N ASN A 37 -2.46 -11.42 -6.26
CA ASN A 37 -1.58 -11.28 -5.08
C ASN A 37 -0.36 -10.40 -5.37
N HIS A 38 -0.12 -10.01 -6.64
CA HIS A 38 0.86 -8.99 -6.95
C HIS A 38 0.29 -7.61 -6.62
N PRO A 39 1.02 -6.77 -5.89
CA PRO A 39 0.58 -5.42 -5.55
C PRO A 39 0.31 -4.52 -6.78
N LEU A 40 0.72 -4.96 -7.99
CA LEU A 40 0.42 -4.30 -9.26
C LEU A 40 -1.07 -4.30 -9.63
N GLY A 41 -1.82 -5.35 -9.30
CA GLY A 41 -3.25 -5.46 -9.62
C GLY A 41 -4.12 -4.50 -8.80
N GLU A 42 -3.76 -4.25 -7.55
CA GLU A 42 -4.45 -3.27 -6.69
C GLU A 42 -4.10 -1.82 -7.07
N ARG A 43 -2.90 -1.57 -7.58
CA ARG A 43 -2.42 -0.25 -8.02
C ARG A 43 -3.17 0.29 -9.25
N LEU A 44 -3.63 -0.58 -10.15
CA LEU A 44 -4.43 -0.19 -11.33
C LEU A 44 -5.90 0.08 -10.99
N ARG A 45 -6.31 -0.34 -9.80
CA ARG A 45 -7.67 -0.17 -9.36
C ARG A 45 -7.84 1.10 -8.54
N GLY A 46 -7.47 2.25 -9.01
CA GLY A 46 -7.56 3.58 -8.39
C GLY A 46 -8.83 3.88 -7.59
N ASN A 47 -9.31 2.85 -6.90
CA ASN A 47 -10.49 2.88 -6.07
C ASN A 47 -10.03 3.08 -4.63
N THR A 48 -10.25 4.27 -4.11
CA THR A 48 -10.31 4.58 -2.68
C THR A 48 -11.39 3.71 -2.01
N SER A 49 -11.28 2.38 -2.13
CA SER A 49 -12.09 1.49 -1.33
C SER A 49 -11.70 1.75 0.12
N LYS A 50 -12.65 2.23 0.89
CA LYS A 50 -12.59 2.46 2.33
C LYS A 50 -12.46 1.11 3.05
N ASP A 51 -11.36 0.41 2.82
CA ASP A 51 -11.02 -0.82 3.54
C ASP A 51 -10.45 -0.41 4.91
N PRO A 52 -11.18 -0.68 6.00
CA PRO A 52 -10.74 -0.31 7.34
C PRO A 52 -9.45 -1.03 7.76
N ASN A 53 -9.07 -2.11 7.10
CA ASN A 53 -7.87 -2.88 7.39
C ASN A 53 -6.68 -2.55 6.48
N ARG A 54 -6.81 -1.52 5.62
CA ARG A 54 -5.73 -1.11 4.72
C ARG A 54 -4.52 -0.61 5.53
N PRO A 55 -3.31 -1.17 5.30
CA PRO A 55 -2.11 -0.78 6.04
C PRO A 55 -1.66 0.63 5.66
N VAL A 56 -1.47 1.46 6.67
CA VAL A 56 -1.11 2.87 6.57
C VAL A 56 0.22 3.12 7.27
N MET A 57 1.07 3.95 6.65
CA MET A 57 2.28 4.51 7.23
C MET A 57 2.08 5.99 7.55
N ILE A 58 2.55 6.43 8.72
CA ILE A 58 2.61 7.85 9.06
C ILE A 58 4.03 8.35 8.90
N VAL A 59 4.19 9.46 8.18
CA VAL A 59 5.45 10.18 8.02
C VAL A 59 5.47 11.38 8.95
N GLY A 60 6.33 11.30 9.96
CA GLY A 60 6.41 12.25 11.08
C GLY A 60 5.81 11.69 12.37
N ALA A 61 6.65 11.52 13.38
CA ALA A 61 6.33 11.00 14.70
C ALA A 61 6.27 12.11 15.77
N GLY A 62 5.88 13.32 15.36
CA GLY A 62 5.64 14.46 16.25
C GLY A 62 4.17 14.55 16.69
N GLU A 63 3.78 15.73 17.19
CA GLU A 63 2.41 16.02 17.63
C GLU A 63 1.38 15.80 16.51
N ALA A 64 1.68 16.26 15.29
CA ALA A 64 0.81 16.05 14.14
C ALA A 64 0.68 14.58 13.74
N GLY A 65 1.77 13.80 13.85
CA GLY A 65 1.75 12.35 13.62
C GLY A 65 0.92 11.63 14.67
N ALA A 66 1.08 11.98 15.94
CA ALA A 66 0.27 11.44 17.04
C ALA A 66 -1.22 11.74 16.84
N TRP A 67 -1.55 12.97 16.42
CA TRP A 67 -2.91 13.35 16.08
C TRP A 67 -3.44 12.54 14.88
N ALA A 68 -2.65 12.39 13.81
CA ALA A 68 -3.02 11.61 12.64
C ALA A 68 -3.30 10.14 12.97
N ILE A 69 -2.49 9.54 13.84
CA ILE A 69 -2.72 8.17 14.35
C ILE A 69 -4.07 8.09 15.09
N ASN A 70 -4.39 9.06 15.93
CA ASN A 70 -5.67 9.08 16.65
C ASN A 70 -6.87 9.25 15.70
N VAL A 71 -6.74 10.10 14.67
CA VAL A 71 -7.77 10.24 13.62
C VAL A 71 -8.02 8.91 12.91
N CYS A 72 -6.97 8.21 12.49
CA CYS A 72 -7.09 6.90 11.85
C CYS A 72 -7.72 5.85 12.76
N LYS A 73 -7.44 5.88 14.06
CA LYS A 73 -8.05 4.98 15.05
C LYS A 73 -9.54 5.27 15.27
N THR A 74 -9.92 6.53 15.29
CA THR A 74 -11.32 6.94 15.49
C THR A 74 -12.15 6.74 14.22
N ASN A 75 -11.53 6.96 13.06
CA ASN A 75 -12.18 6.81 11.76
C ASN A 75 -11.46 5.77 10.91
N THR A 76 -11.93 4.54 10.96
CA THR A 76 -11.38 3.38 10.25
C THR A 76 -11.41 3.52 8.72
N SER A 77 -12.12 4.51 8.17
CA SER A 77 -12.14 4.79 6.72
C SER A 77 -10.75 5.19 6.17
N TYR A 78 -9.84 5.67 7.03
CA TYR A 78 -8.46 6.00 6.65
C TYR A 78 -7.53 4.80 6.61
N GLY A 79 -7.96 3.65 7.13
CA GLY A 79 -7.18 2.43 7.23
C GLY A 79 -6.53 2.23 8.60
N HIS A 80 -5.68 1.21 8.71
CA HIS A 80 -5.01 0.83 9.95
C HIS A 80 -3.53 1.25 9.93
N VAL A 81 -3.13 2.12 10.87
CA VAL A 81 -1.74 2.57 10.99
C VAL A 81 -0.89 1.48 11.64
N ILE A 82 0.12 0.99 10.93
CA ILE A 82 0.99 -0.11 11.40
C ILE A 82 2.42 0.35 11.71
N VAL A 83 2.87 1.44 11.11
CA VAL A 83 4.24 1.95 11.26
C VAL A 83 4.29 3.46 11.12
N ALA A 84 5.21 4.10 11.85
CA ALA A 84 5.56 5.50 11.68
C ALA A 84 7.06 5.63 11.36
N VAL A 85 7.45 6.71 10.68
CA VAL A 85 8.83 7.07 10.37
C VAL A 85 9.12 8.50 10.81
N ASP A 86 10.33 8.76 11.29
CA ASP A 86 10.78 10.11 11.70
C ASP A 86 12.31 10.19 11.62
N ASP A 87 12.84 11.36 11.22
CA ASP A 87 14.29 11.59 11.14
C ASP A 87 14.95 11.83 12.52
N ASP A 88 14.15 12.04 13.56
CA ASP A 88 14.68 12.24 14.90
C ASP A 88 15.16 10.92 15.50
N PRO A 89 16.48 10.74 15.72
CA PRO A 89 17.03 9.49 16.25
C PRO A 89 16.50 9.14 17.65
N ASN A 90 16.04 10.14 18.42
CA ASN A 90 15.48 9.90 19.74
C ASN A 90 14.11 9.22 19.69
N LYS A 91 13.43 9.28 18.57
CA LYS A 91 12.11 8.67 18.38
C LYS A 91 12.18 7.27 17.78
N LEU A 92 13.31 6.93 17.15
CA LEU A 92 13.51 5.59 16.58
C LEU A 92 13.37 4.50 17.65
N GLY A 93 12.60 3.47 17.35
CA GLY A 93 12.29 2.39 18.27
C GLY A 93 11.25 2.72 19.33
N GLN A 94 10.81 3.96 19.46
CA GLN A 94 9.71 4.34 20.35
C GLN A 94 8.35 3.94 19.75
N THR A 95 7.33 4.03 20.59
CA THR A 95 5.94 3.74 20.20
C THR A 95 5.08 4.97 20.48
N ILE A 96 4.36 5.45 19.49
CA ILE A 96 3.46 6.60 19.59
C ILE A 96 2.02 6.10 19.44
N HIS A 97 1.22 6.28 20.47
CA HIS A 97 -0.16 5.75 20.51
C HIS A 97 -0.28 4.28 20.04
N GLY A 98 0.66 3.41 20.42
CA GLY A 98 0.67 2.01 20.06
C GLY A 98 1.20 1.70 18.64
N VAL A 99 1.68 2.71 17.90
CA VAL A 99 2.32 2.55 16.59
C VAL A 99 3.83 2.70 16.75
N PRO A 100 4.63 1.69 16.33
CA PRO A 100 6.09 1.76 16.44
C PRO A 100 6.70 2.70 15.38
N VAL A 101 7.73 3.45 15.79
CA VAL A 101 8.59 4.22 14.88
C VAL A 101 9.74 3.32 14.44
N ARG A 102 9.79 2.95 13.16
CA ARG A 102 10.67 1.88 12.64
C ARG A 102 11.79 2.33 11.73
N GLY A 103 11.83 3.60 11.34
CA GLY A 103 12.87 4.07 10.43
C GLY A 103 12.84 5.55 10.20
N THR A 104 13.76 6.00 9.34
CA THR A 104 13.92 7.38 8.88
C THR A 104 13.10 7.64 7.62
N LEU A 105 13.08 8.88 7.15
CA LEU A 105 12.37 9.24 5.90
C LEU A 105 12.98 8.55 4.68
N GLU A 106 14.29 8.32 4.65
CA GLU A 106 14.98 7.64 3.55
C GLU A 106 14.58 6.16 3.42
N GLU A 107 14.13 5.54 4.51
CA GLU A 107 13.72 4.13 4.54
C GLU A 107 12.25 3.91 4.12
N ILE A 108 11.52 4.97 3.75
CA ILE A 108 10.11 4.88 3.32
C ILE A 108 9.89 3.81 2.24
N PRO A 109 10.67 3.75 1.13
CA PRO A 109 10.44 2.76 0.08
C PRO A 109 10.58 1.31 0.57
N ASP A 110 11.61 1.05 1.37
CA ASP A 110 11.88 -0.28 1.91
C ASP A 110 10.80 -0.72 2.91
N LEU A 111 10.37 0.20 3.78
CA LEU A 111 9.32 -0.05 4.75
C LEU A 111 7.96 -0.24 4.08
N CYS A 112 7.67 0.50 2.99
CA CYS A 112 6.45 0.30 2.21
C CYS A 112 6.38 -1.11 1.63
N THR A 113 7.49 -1.62 1.12
CA THR A 113 7.57 -2.99 0.59
C THR A 113 7.46 -4.02 1.71
N ARG A 114 8.20 -3.82 2.80
CA ARG A 114 8.24 -4.76 3.95
C ARG A 114 6.89 -4.93 4.63
N TYR A 115 6.16 -3.83 4.83
CA TYR A 115 4.87 -3.82 5.52
C TYR A 115 3.66 -3.81 4.58
N ASN A 116 3.88 -3.94 3.28
CA ASN A 116 2.84 -3.89 2.24
C ASN A 116 1.92 -2.66 2.39
N ILE A 117 2.55 -1.48 2.55
CA ILE A 117 1.82 -0.23 2.76
C ILE A 117 1.05 0.16 1.50
N HIS A 118 -0.20 0.58 1.68
CA HIS A 118 -1.05 1.07 0.60
C HIS A 118 -1.26 2.58 0.64
N THR A 119 -1.14 3.17 1.82
CA THR A 119 -1.35 4.61 2.00
C THR A 119 -0.26 5.18 2.90
N ILE A 120 0.28 6.31 2.49
CA ILE A 120 1.24 7.11 3.26
C ILE A 120 0.55 8.41 3.65
N ILE A 121 0.55 8.75 4.94
CA ILE A 121 0.03 10.02 5.44
C ILE A 121 1.20 10.86 5.92
N VAL A 122 1.44 11.99 5.24
CA VAL A 122 2.48 12.95 5.63
C VAL A 122 1.93 13.91 6.68
N ALA A 123 2.45 13.79 7.90
CA ALA A 123 2.01 14.54 9.08
C ALA A 123 3.16 15.39 9.66
N ILE A 124 3.84 16.17 8.83
CA ILE A 124 4.89 17.10 9.21
C ILE A 124 4.52 18.52 8.75
N PRO A 125 3.78 19.30 9.55
CA PRO A 125 3.30 20.65 9.15
C PRO A 125 4.43 21.64 8.88
N THR A 126 5.58 21.45 9.52
CA THR A 126 6.76 22.32 9.39
C THR A 126 7.60 22.05 8.14
N LEU A 127 7.27 20.96 7.41
CA LEU A 127 8.02 20.59 6.21
C LEU A 127 7.67 21.54 5.06
N LYS A 128 8.68 22.24 4.54
CA LYS A 128 8.52 23.22 3.46
C LYS A 128 9.68 23.16 2.47
N GLY A 129 9.44 23.68 1.27
CA GLY A 129 10.46 23.80 0.23
C GLY A 129 11.09 22.47 -0.18
N ASN A 130 12.40 22.46 -0.35
CA ASN A 130 13.13 21.30 -0.89
C ASN A 130 12.98 20.02 -0.05
N ARG A 131 12.86 20.13 1.28
CA ARG A 131 12.65 18.96 2.15
C ARG A 131 11.27 18.33 1.93
N LEU A 132 10.25 19.15 1.72
CA LEU A 132 8.91 18.65 1.39
C LEU A 132 8.94 17.93 0.04
N ASN A 133 9.55 18.52 -0.99
CA ASN A 133 9.67 17.89 -2.31
C ASN A 133 10.40 16.57 -2.21
N HIS A 134 11.52 16.51 -1.49
CA HIS A 134 12.26 15.26 -1.29
C HIS A 134 11.42 14.15 -0.64
N VAL A 135 10.66 14.47 0.41
CA VAL A 135 9.76 13.49 1.05
C VAL A 135 8.63 13.06 0.10
N ILE A 136 8.08 13.99 -0.68
CA ILE A 136 7.07 13.66 -1.69
C ILE A 136 7.67 12.73 -2.75
N ASP A 137 8.86 13.00 -3.25
CA ASP A 137 9.54 12.17 -4.25
C ASP A 137 9.77 10.74 -3.73
N LEU A 138 10.22 10.60 -2.47
CA LEU A 138 10.34 9.31 -1.81
C LEU A 138 8.99 8.58 -1.73
N CYS A 139 7.94 9.28 -1.33
CA CYS A 139 6.60 8.70 -1.25
C CYS A 139 6.05 8.31 -2.63
N VAL A 140 6.26 9.14 -3.66
CA VAL A 140 5.82 8.88 -5.05
C VAL A 140 6.52 7.64 -5.62
N SER A 141 7.82 7.46 -5.33
CA SER A 141 8.58 6.30 -5.78
C SER A 141 8.01 4.96 -5.30
N THR A 142 7.25 4.97 -4.20
CA THR A 142 6.61 3.75 -3.66
C THR A 142 5.33 3.35 -4.39
N HIS A 143 4.77 4.23 -5.21
CA HIS A 143 3.45 4.09 -5.85
C HIS A 143 2.29 3.88 -4.87
N CYS A 144 2.45 4.21 -3.59
CA CYS A 144 1.38 4.22 -2.61
C CYS A 144 0.50 5.47 -2.76
N ALA A 145 -0.74 5.41 -2.27
CA ALA A 145 -1.57 6.60 -2.17
C ALA A 145 -0.97 7.55 -1.12
N VAL A 146 -0.70 8.80 -1.51
CA VAL A 146 -0.10 9.79 -0.61
C VAL A 146 -1.16 10.79 -0.18
N GLN A 147 -1.30 10.95 1.12
CA GLN A 147 -2.21 11.92 1.74
C GLN A 147 -1.40 12.88 2.62
N MET A 148 -1.83 14.12 2.69
CA MET A 148 -1.23 15.15 3.53
C MET A 148 -2.27 15.72 4.49
N LEU A 149 -1.84 16.13 5.65
CA LEU A 149 -2.70 16.86 6.61
C LEU A 149 -3.24 18.14 5.98
N SER A 150 -4.58 18.26 5.92
CA SER A 150 -5.27 19.36 5.23
C SER A 150 -5.08 20.70 5.93
N ASP A 151 -5.09 20.72 7.27
CA ASP A 151 -4.94 21.92 8.08
C ASP A 151 -4.14 21.61 9.35
N PRO A 152 -2.94 22.22 9.50
CA PRO A 152 -2.14 22.07 10.72
C PRO A 152 -2.84 22.56 12.00
N GLN A 153 -3.82 23.47 11.88
CA GLN A 153 -4.55 24.00 13.04
C GLN A 153 -5.52 22.96 13.64
N LEU A 154 -5.91 21.95 12.88
CA LEU A 154 -6.75 20.84 13.37
C LEU A 154 -6.03 19.97 14.40
N VAL A 155 -4.70 19.98 14.42
CA VAL A 155 -3.89 19.20 15.38
C VAL A 155 -4.19 19.57 16.84
N GLY A 156 -4.60 20.83 17.12
CA GLY A 156 -4.95 21.32 18.45
C GLY A 156 -6.44 21.25 18.81
N ALA A 157 -7.32 20.98 17.86
CA ALA A 157 -8.79 21.13 18.05
C ALA A 157 -9.49 19.90 18.65
N GLY A 158 -8.80 18.83 18.94
CA GLY A 158 -9.30 17.66 19.72
C GLY A 158 -10.37 16.78 19.09
N THR A 159 -10.99 17.17 17.99
CA THR A 159 -12.04 16.40 17.30
C THR A 159 -11.59 15.93 15.92
N PRO A 160 -11.62 14.61 15.64
CA PRO A 160 -11.36 14.10 14.31
C PRO A 160 -12.50 14.48 13.36
N GLN A 161 -12.26 15.45 12.48
CA GLN A 161 -13.23 15.87 11.47
C GLN A 161 -13.08 15.07 10.17
N GLN A 162 -14.19 14.84 9.47
CA GLN A 162 -14.17 14.34 8.10
C GLN A 162 -13.41 15.35 7.21
N GLY A 163 -12.42 14.85 6.44
CA GLY A 163 -11.57 15.71 5.59
C GLY A 163 -10.24 16.12 6.21
N ALA A 164 -9.81 15.45 7.29
CA ALA A 164 -8.53 15.70 7.95
C ALA A 164 -7.32 15.54 7.02
N PHE A 165 -7.42 14.70 6.01
CA PHE A 165 -6.35 14.44 5.04
C PHE A 165 -6.78 14.77 3.62
N ARG A 166 -5.85 15.37 2.88
CA ARG A 166 -5.99 15.71 1.46
C ARG A 166 -5.13 14.76 0.63
N GLU A 167 -5.71 14.12 -0.37
CA GLU A 167 -4.96 13.31 -1.33
C GLU A 167 -4.08 14.20 -2.21
N LEU A 168 -2.82 13.80 -2.34
CA LEU A 168 -1.93 14.37 -3.34
C LEU A 168 -2.15 13.56 -4.63
N ASN A 169 -2.76 14.21 -5.64
CA ASN A 169 -2.93 13.62 -6.96
C ASN A 169 -1.55 13.48 -7.63
N THR A 170 -0.91 12.32 -7.44
CA THR A 170 0.39 11.98 -8.04
C THR A 170 0.29 11.54 -9.51
N CYS A 171 -0.88 11.68 -10.13
CA CYS A 171 -1.10 11.33 -11.55
C CYS A 171 -0.69 12.41 -12.56
N LEU A 172 0.00 13.48 -12.15
CA LEU A 172 0.42 14.57 -13.04
C LEU A 172 1.90 14.94 -12.84
N LEU A 173 2.79 13.98 -13.06
CA LEU A 173 4.19 14.27 -13.42
C LEU A 173 4.73 13.16 -14.31
#